data_ebfefc7d43914e23775b1e5c6da183b0
#
_entry.id   ebfefc7d43914e23775b1e5c6da183b0
#
_cell.length_a   1.000
_cell.length_b   1.000
_cell.length_c   1.000
_cell.angle_alpha   90.00
_cell.angle_beta   90.00
_cell.angle_gamma   90.00
#
_symmetry.space_group_name_H-M   'P 1'
#
loop_
_entity.id
_entity.type
_entity.pdbx_description
1 polymer ?
#
loop_
_entity_poly.entity_id
_entity_poly.type
_entity_poly.pdbx_seq_one_letter_code
_entity_poly.pdbx_strand_id
1 'polypeptide(L)'
;VLLAGIVQFLFQLPALARLGYLRWPRLELAHPGVRRIAVLMLPALFAASVSQINLLIDTILASLLQSGSVSWLYYGDRLMELPLGIFAIALGTVLLPRLSQHHSAGDRASFSHALDLGLRLALLLTVPAAVALAVLAGPLMGTLFQYGAMTPADAQAAAAALQAYTLGLLGFTGVKVLAPAFFAQQDTKTPVRFATVAVGANIALNLLLIGPLAHVGLALATGLAALLQAGLLARALLRRGDWTPAPGLARFGFALLLATLAMALALALALPDAGFWFTAPPLFRGAALAGLVGLGLVVYAGALTLLGYGPRWLRTLLAQ
;
A
#
# COMPACT_ATOMS: atom_id res chain seq x y z
N VAL A 1 -19.21 -2.54 14.79
CA VAL A 1 -18.17 -3.60 14.88
C VAL A 1 -18.72 -4.83 15.58
N LEU A 2 -19.23 -4.73 16.83
CA LEU A 2 -19.73 -5.86 17.61
C LEU A 2 -20.85 -6.62 16.89
N LEU A 3 -21.83 -5.90 16.35
CA LEU A 3 -22.97 -6.45 15.64
C LEU A 3 -22.55 -7.19 14.37
N ALA A 4 -21.59 -6.65 13.62
CA ALA A 4 -20.99 -7.30 12.45
C ALA A 4 -20.29 -8.62 12.82
N GLY A 5 -19.54 -8.63 13.92
CA GLY A 5 -18.90 -9.85 14.43
C GLY A 5 -19.90 -10.94 14.83
N ILE A 6 -20.98 -10.56 15.50
CA ILE A 6 -22.07 -11.49 15.87
C ILE A 6 -22.73 -12.06 14.61
N VAL A 7 -23.10 -11.22 13.65
CA VAL A 7 -23.70 -11.65 12.38
C VAL A 7 -22.78 -12.59 11.61
N GLN A 8 -21.50 -12.27 11.51
CA GLN A 8 -20.50 -13.11 10.84
C GLN A 8 -20.37 -14.47 11.53
N PHE A 9 -20.35 -14.49 12.85
CA PHE A 9 -20.30 -15.74 13.64
C PHE A 9 -21.56 -16.58 13.42
N LEU A 10 -22.76 -16.00 13.59
CA LEU A 10 -24.02 -16.69 13.39
C LEU A 10 -24.18 -17.23 11.97
N PHE A 11 -23.69 -16.51 10.97
CA PHE A 11 -23.74 -16.94 9.56
C PHE A 11 -22.92 -18.22 9.30
N GLN A 12 -21.86 -18.45 10.06
CA GLN A 12 -21.01 -19.65 9.92
C GLN A 12 -21.57 -20.88 10.64
N LEU A 13 -22.42 -20.71 11.67
CA LEU A 13 -22.94 -21.81 12.47
C LEU A 13 -23.69 -22.89 11.67
N PRO A 14 -24.58 -22.53 10.70
CA PRO A 14 -25.29 -23.55 9.91
C PRO A 14 -24.35 -24.40 9.06
N ALA A 15 -23.29 -23.81 8.51
CA ALA A 15 -22.30 -24.55 7.73
C ALA A 15 -21.47 -25.50 8.61
N LEU A 16 -21.03 -25.03 9.78
CA LEU A 16 -20.32 -25.86 10.76
C LEU A 16 -21.18 -26.98 11.31
N ALA A 17 -22.48 -26.74 11.55
CA ALA A 17 -23.43 -27.75 11.97
C ALA A 17 -23.58 -28.85 10.93
N ARG A 18 -23.73 -28.50 9.63
CA ARG A 18 -23.83 -29.46 8.51
C ARG A 18 -22.58 -30.34 8.37
N LEU A 19 -21.40 -29.79 8.68
CA LEU A 19 -20.12 -30.47 8.64
C LEU A 19 -19.82 -31.29 9.90
N GLY A 20 -20.70 -31.25 10.93
CA GLY A 20 -20.52 -31.96 12.19
C GLY A 20 -19.45 -31.39 13.12
N TYR A 21 -18.99 -30.18 12.84
CA TYR A 21 -17.97 -29.50 13.65
C TYR A 21 -18.53 -28.61 14.75
N LEU A 22 -19.86 -28.53 14.90
CA LEU A 22 -20.48 -27.76 15.97
C LEU A 22 -20.43 -28.56 17.29
N ARG A 23 -19.33 -28.37 18.02
CA ARG A 23 -19.12 -28.96 19.36
C ARG A 23 -18.89 -27.84 20.37
N TRP A 24 -19.28 -28.07 21.64
CA TRP A 24 -18.96 -27.14 22.70
C TRP A 24 -17.45 -26.98 22.82
N PRO A 25 -16.92 -25.73 22.86
CA PRO A 25 -15.51 -25.49 22.97
C PRO A 25 -14.99 -26.03 24.31
N ARG A 26 -13.97 -26.88 24.24
CA ARG A 26 -13.23 -27.34 25.43
C ARG A 26 -11.89 -26.60 25.45
N LEU A 27 -11.61 -25.91 26.54
CA LEU A 27 -10.35 -25.20 26.75
C LEU A 27 -9.30 -26.21 27.29
N GLU A 28 -8.72 -26.99 26.40
CA GLU A 28 -7.63 -27.93 26.73
C GLU A 28 -6.29 -27.34 26.26
N LEU A 29 -5.73 -26.42 27.05
CA LEU A 29 -4.46 -25.77 26.72
C LEU A 29 -3.27 -26.74 26.68
N ALA A 30 -3.37 -27.88 27.38
CA ALA A 30 -2.36 -28.92 27.40
C ALA A 30 -2.41 -29.86 26.18
N HIS A 31 -3.45 -29.77 25.34
CA HIS A 31 -3.58 -30.62 24.15
C HIS A 31 -2.41 -30.41 23.19
N PRO A 32 -1.74 -31.49 22.70
CA PRO A 32 -0.55 -31.37 21.83
C PRO A 32 -0.79 -30.53 20.58
N GLY A 33 -2.00 -30.62 19.99
CA GLY A 33 -2.41 -29.81 18.83
C GLY A 33 -2.48 -28.31 19.14
N VAL A 34 -3.00 -27.93 20.31
CA VAL A 34 -3.07 -26.53 20.75
C VAL A 34 -1.67 -25.97 20.97
N ARG A 35 -0.78 -26.76 21.63
CA ARG A 35 0.63 -26.36 21.82
C ARG A 35 1.36 -26.18 20.47
N ARG A 36 1.13 -27.08 19.52
CA ARG A 36 1.72 -26.97 18.18
C ARG A 36 1.25 -25.72 17.46
N ILE A 37 -0.05 -25.42 17.51
CA ILE A 37 -0.62 -24.19 16.92
C ILE A 37 -0.02 -22.96 17.58
N ALA A 38 0.06 -22.92 18.92
CA ALA A 38 0.64 -21.79 19.65
C ALA A 38 2.10 -21.54 19.26
N VAL A 39 2.92 -22.57 19.14
CA VAL A 39 4.32 -22.45 18.70
C VAL A 39 4.43 -21.95 17.26
N LEU A 40 3.55 -22.38 16.35
CA LEU A 40 3.53 -21.92 14.97
C LEU A 40 3.00 -20.48 14.83
N MET A 41 2.07 -20.09 15.71
CA MET A 41 1.50 -18.74 15.70
C MET A 41 2.43 -17.69 16.32
N LEU A 42 3.31 -18.08 17.25
CA LEU A 42 4.17 -17.13 17.96
C LEU A 42 5.02 -16.24 17.02
N PRO A 43 5.72 -16.77 15.99
CA PRO A 43 6.44 -15.93 15.02
C PRO A 43 5.52 -15.03 14.20
N ALA A 44 4.33 -15.51 13.83
CA ALA A 44 3.35 -14.71 13.08
C ALA A 44 2.77 -13.57 13.93
N LEU A 45 2.47 -13.83 15.21
CA LEU A 45 2.06 -12.82 16.18
C LEU A 45 3.16 -11.77 16.37
N PHE A 46 4.42 -12.21 16.50
CA PHE A 46 5.55 -11.29 16.62
C PHE A 46 5.68 -10.39 15.39
N ALA A 47 5.60 -10.97 14.18
CA ALA A 47 5.66 -10.20 12.93
C ALA A 47 4.51 -9.18 12.81
N ALA A 48 3.28 -9.57 13.20
CA ALA A 48 2.14 -8.65 13.23
C ALA A 48 2.30 -7.57 14.30
N SER A 49 2.88 -7.90 15.45
CA SER A 49 3.12 -6.96 16.55
C SER A 49 4.13 -5.88 16.18
N VAL A 50 5.14 -6.19 15.38
CA VAL A 50 6.14 -5.21 14.91
C VAL A 50 5.47 -4.03 14.19
N SER A 51 4.51 -4.31 13.30
CA SER A 51 3.76 -3.25 12.60
C SER A 51 2.88 -2.43 13.55
N GLN A 52 2.27 -3.08 14.54
CA GLN A 52 1.43 -2.38 15.53
C GLN A 52 2.26 -1.51 16.47
N ILE A 53 3.46 -1.95 16.86
CA ILE A 53 4.39 -1.16 17.65
C ILE A 53 4.80 0.11 16.89
N ASN A 54 5.08 -0.01 15.58
CA ASN A 54 5.41 1.15 14.76
C ASN A 54 4.27 2.18 14.74
N LEU A 55 3.04 1.72 14.48
CA LEU A 55 1.85 2.57 14.50
C LEU A 55 1.64 3.26 15.87
N LEU A 56 1.88 2.52 16.96
CA LEU A 56 1.79 3.06 18.32
C LEU A 56 2.83 4.16 18.55
N ILE A 57 4.08 3.94 18.15
CA ILE A 57 5.16 4.94 18.26
C ILE A 57 4.81 6.19 17.46
N ASP A 58 4.38 6.04 16.22
CA ASP A 58 3.98 7.15 15.35
C ASP A 58 2.81 7.94 15.98
N THR A 59 1.83 7.26 16.58
CA THR A 59 0.70 7.89 17.26
C THR A 59 1.14 8.63 18.53
N ILE A 60 2.03 8.04 19.33
CA ILE A 60 2.58 8.71 20.54
C ILE A 60 3.34 9.97 20.12
N LEU A 61 4.23 9.88 19.13
CA LEU A 61 4.98 11.03 18.63
C LEU A 61 4.05 12.12 18.06
N ALA A 62 3.03 11.73 17.31
CA ALA A 62 2.03 12.66 16.79
C ALA A 62 1.22 13.35 17.90
N SER A 63 0.95 12.66 19.02
CA SER A 63 0.23 13.24 20.16
C SER A 63 1.01 14.31 20.93
N LEU A 64 2.33 14.33 20.78
CA LEU A 64 3.22 15.34 21.36
C LEU A 64 3.31 16.61 20.50
N LEU A 65 2.77 16.58 19.30
CA LEU A 65 2.73 17.71 18.38
C LEU A 65 1.48 18.58 18.60
N GLN A 66 1.27 19.52 17.69
CA GLN A 66 0.08 20.38 17.67
C GLN A 66 -1.20 19.55 17.67
N SER A 67 -2.22 20.04 18.40
CA SER A 67 -3.56 19.45 18.40
C SER A 67 -4.09 19.29 16.97
N GLY A 68 -4.58 18.09 16.64
CA GLY A 68 -5.01 17.73 15.28
C GLY A 68 -4.03 16.82 14.52
N SER A 69 -2.73 16.79 14.91
CA SER A 69 -1.69 16.03 14.17
C SER A 69 -2.03 14.54 14.00
N VAL A 70 -2.58 13.90 15.03
CA VAL A 70 -3.02 12.49 14.96
C VAL A 70 -4.12 12.32 13.93
N SER A 71 -5.10 13.24 13.89
CA SER A 71 -6.22 13.20 12.94
C SER A 71 -5.74 13.47 11.51
N TRP A 72 -4.84 14.42 11.31
CA TRP A 72 -4.29 14.73 9.97
C TRP A 72 -3.53 13.56 9.37
N LEU A 73 -2.70 12.89 10.17
CA LEU A 73 -2.02 11.66 9.77
C LEU A 73 -3.01 10.54 9.47
N TYR A 74 -4.03 10.36 10.32
CA TYR A 74 -5.05 9.34 10.13
C TYR A 74 -5.81 9.49 8.80
N TYR A 75 -6.25 10.70 8.46
CA TYR A 75 -6.95 10.95 7.20
C TYR A 75 -6.03 10.79 5.98
N GLY A 76 -4.75 11.22 6.09
CA GLY A 76 -3.75 11.01 5.05
C GLY A 76 -3.50 9.53 4.77
N ASP A 77 -3.30 8.76 5.81
CA ASP A 77 -3.09 7.30 5.73
C ASP A 77 -4.29 6.57 5.11
N ARG A 78 -5.53 6.92 5.51
CA ARG A 78 -6.75 6.33 4.94
C ARG A 78 -6.88 6.51 3.43
N LEU A 79 -6.52 7.67 2.89
CA LEU A 79 -6.55 7.89 1.44
C LEU A 79 -5.44 7.11 0.73
N MET A 80 -4.25 7.00 1.34
CA MET A 80 -3.17 6.19 0.81
C MET A 80 -3.53 4.69 0.80
N GLU A 81 -4.29 4.22 1.79
CA GLU A 81 -4.73 2.82 1.86
C GLU A 81 -5.68 2.41 0.73
N LEU A 82 -6.44 3.33 0.12
CA LEU A 82 -7.40 2.99 -0.93
C LEU A 82 -6.73 2.32 -2.14
N PRO A 83 -5.76 2.92 -2.84
CA PRO A 83 -5.08 2.25 -3.94
C PRO A 83 -4.31 1.01 -3.45
N LEU A 84 -3.67 1.09 -2.29
CA LEU A 84 -2.92 -0.03 -1.73
C LEU A 84 -3.81 -1.27 -1.48
N GLY A 85 -5.03 -1.08 -0.99
CA GLY A 85 -6.00 -2.15 -0.73
C GLY A 85 -6.45 -2.84 -2.01
N ILE A 86 -6.76 -2.08 -3.06
CA ILE A 86 -7.15 -2.62 -4.37
C ILE A 86 -6.01 -3.49 -4.95
N PHE A 87 -4.77 -2.99 -4.91
CA PHE A 87 -3.61 -3.71 -5.45
C PHE A 87 -3.21 -4.93 -4.61
N ALA A 88 -3.32 -4.83 -3.28
CA ALA A 88 -2.97 -5.92 -2.39
C ALA A 88 -3.83 -7.17 -2.62
N ILE A 89 -5.14 -6.98 -2.83
CA ILE A 89 -6.05 -8.09 -3.10
C ILE A 89 -5.71 -8.73 -4.46
N ALA A 90 -5.57 -7.92 -5.52
CA ALA A 90 -5.28 -8.42 -6.85
C ALA A 90 -3.95 -9.17 -6.94
N LEU A 91 -2.90 -8.64 -6.31
CA LEU A 91 -1.57 -9.26 -6.35
C LEU A 91 -1.43 -10.43 -5.38
N GLY A 92 -1.98 -10.32 -4.16
CA GLY A 92 -1.86 -11.35 -3.13
C GLY A 92 -2.54 -12.67 -3.51
N THR A 93 -3.68 -12.62 -4.21
CA THR A 93 -4.42 -13.82 -4.62
C THR A 93 -3.79 -14.56 -5.79
N VAL A 94 -3.01 -13.87 -6.64
CA VAL A 94 -2.46 -14.45 -7.88
C VAL A 94 -0.96 -14.72 -7.76
N LEU A 95 -0.21 -13.79 -7.18
CA LEU A 95 1.25 -13.83 -7.21
C LEU A 95 1.83 -14.94 -6.34
N LEU A 96 1.40 -15.06 -5.08
CA LEU A 96 1.93 -16.05 -4.15
C LEU A 96 1.73 -17.50 -4.62
N PRO A 97 0.54 -17.93 -5.08
CA PRO A 97 0.35 -19.29 -5.61
C PRO A 97 1.23 -19.59 -6.82
N ARG A 98 1.35 -18.64 -7.77
CA ARG A 98 2.21 -18.82 -8.96
C ARG A 98 3.69 -18.95 -8.57
N LEU A 99 4.19 -18.07 -7.69
CA LEU A 99 5.57 -18.15 -7.22
C LEU A 99 5.85 -19.47 -6.49
N SER A 100 4.92 -19.94 -5.66
CA SER A 100 5.05 -21.22 -4.94
C SER A 100 5.08 -22.40 -5.88
N GLN A 101 4.26 -22.39 -6.94
CA GLN A 101 4.22 -23.43 -7.96
C GLN A 101 5.55 -23.49 -8.73
N HIS A 102 6.06 -22.37 -9.23
CA HIS A 102 7.33 -22.33 -9.96
C HIS A 102 8.51 -22.70 -9.07
N HIS A 103 8.52 -22.27 -7.81
CA HIS A 103 9.54 -22.67 -6.85
C HIS A 103 9.54 -24.19 -6.61
N SER A 104 8.37 -24.80 -6.39
CA SER A 104 8.23 -26.25 -6.19
C SER A 104 8.65 -27.06 -7.41
N ALA A 105 8.47 -26.51 -8.61
CA ALA A 105 8.90 -27.13 -9.86
C ALA A 105 10.40 -26.93 -10.13
N GLY A 106 11.13 -26.14 -9.33
CA GLY A 106 12.53 -25.80 -9.56
C GLY A 106 12.77 -24.84 -10.74
N ASP A 107 11.70 -24.25 -11.28
CA ASP A 107 11.74 -23.37 -12.45
C ASP A 107 12.02 -21.91 -12.04
N ARG A 108 13.32 -21.60 -11.95
CA ARG A 108 13.78 -20.25 -11.58
C ARG A 108 13.45 -19.20 -12.64
N ALA A 109 13.42 -19.58 -13.92
CA ALA A 109 13.14 -18.62 -14.98
C ALA A 109 11.69 -18.13 -14.91
N SER A 110 10.73 -19.06 -14.80
CA SER A 110 9.32 -18.73 -14.63
C SER A 110 9.03 -18.03 -13.29
N PHE A 111 9.75 -18.37 -12.23
CA PHE A 111 9.67 -17.66 -10.94
C PHE A 111 10.06 -16.18 -11.08
N SER A 112 11.23 -15.93 -11.68
CA SER A 112 11.72 -14.56 -11.94
C SER A 112 10.78 -13.78 -12.85
N HIS A 113 10.25 -14.43 -13.89
CA HIS A 113 9.30 -13.82 -14.82
C HIS A 113 7.96 -13.45 -14.13
N ALA A 114 7.43 -14.33 -13.29
CA ALA A 114 6.21 -14.05 -12.51
C ALA A 114 6.39 -12.87 -11.55
N LEU A 115 7.58 -12.76 -10.94
CA LEU A 115 7.93 -11.64 -10.06
C LEU A 115 8.06 -10.32 -10.84
N ASP A 116 8.71 -10.35 -12.01
CA ASP A 116 8.85 -9.18 -12.89
C ASP A 116 7.49 -8.69 -13.39
N LEU A 117 6.59 -9.62 -13.76
CA LEU A 117 5.22 -9.32 -14.12
C LEU A 117 4.47 -8.64 -12.97
N GLY A 118 4.54 -9.21 -11.77
CA GLY A 118 3.94 -8.64 -10.56
C GLY A 118 4.42 -7.23 -10.27
N LEU A 119 5.74 -6.97 -10.40
CA LEU A 119 6.33 -5.64 -10.24
C LEU A 119 5.85 -4.65 -11.30
N ARG A 120 5.81 -5.06 -12.58
CA ARG A 120 5.31 -4.19 -13.67
C ARG A 120 3.86 -3.80 -13.46
N LEU A 121 3.00 -4.75 -13.11
CA LEU A 121 1.58 -4.48 -12.83
C LEU A 121 1.42 -3.58 -11.60
N ALA A 122 2.20 -3.83 -10.56
CA ALA A 122 2.21 -3.00 -9.36
C ALA A 122 2.63 -1.56 -9.67
N LEU A 123 3.74 -1.35 -10.37
CA LEU A 123 4.24 -0.03 -10.74
C LEU A 123 3.28 0.70 -11.69
N LEU A 124 2.70 -0.01 -12.67
CA LEU A 124 1.73 0.54 -13.62
C LEU A 124 0.56 1.24 -12.94
N LEU A 125 0.14 0.73 -11.80
CA LEU A 125 -1.01 1.25 -11.05
C LEU A 125 -0.57 2.18 -9.91
N THR A 126 0.50 1.84 -9.20
CA THR A 126 0.92 2.57 -8.00
C THR A 126 1.59 3.90 -8.30
N VAL A 127 2.43 3.97 -9.35
CA VAL A 127 3.14 5.22 -9.70
C VAL A 127 2.17 6.34 -10.04
N PRO A 128 1.21 6.16 -10.99
CA PRO A 128 0.25 7.22 -11.28
C PRO A 128 -0.68 7.51 -10.10
N ALA A 129 -1.06 6.50 -9.30
CA ALA A 129 -1.88 6.70 -8.11
C ALA A 129 -1.15 7.56 -7.06
N ALA A 130 0.14 7.31 -6.81
CA ALA A 130 0.94 8.11 -5.88
C ALA A 130 1.01 9.58 -6.33
N VAL A 131 1.30 9.81 -7.60
CA VAL A 131 1.39 11.18 -8.16
C VAL A 131 0.03 11.86 -8.19
N ALA A 132 -1.04 11.15 -8.57
CA ALA A 132 -2.40 11.70 -8.55
C ALA A 132 -2.83 12.07 -7.13
N LEU A 133 -2.58 11.21 -6.12
CA LEU A 133 -2.84 11.51 -4.72
C LEU A 133 -2.03 12.71 -4.23
N ALA A 134 -0.76 12.86 -4.65
CA ALA A 134 0.06 14.01 -4.28
C ALA A 134 -0.47 15.32 -4.84
N VAL A 135 -0.84 15.34 -6.15
CA VAL A 135 -1.36 16.53 -6.83
C VAL A 135 -2.76 16.88 -6.33
N LEU A 136 -3.61 15.88 -6.13
CA LEU A 136 -5.01 16.06 -5.71
C LEU A 136 -5.20 16.03 -4.19
N ALA A 137 -4.14 16.06 -3.37
CA ALA A 137 -4.23 15.94 -1.92
C ALA A 137 -5.17 16.98 -1.30
N GLY A 138 -5.02 18.25 -1.64
CA GLY A 138 -5.91 19.34 -1.20
C GLY A 138 -7.36 19.15 -1.64
N PRO A 139 -7.64 18.97 -2.95
CA PRO A 139 -8.95 18.60 -3.46
C PRO A 139 -9.62 17.42 -2.78
N LEU A 140 -8.87 16.34 -2.55
CA LEU A 140 -9.37 15.14 -1.87
C LEU A 140 -9.76 15.44 -0.43
N MET A 141 -8.89 16.08 0.35
CA MET A 141 -9.17 16.42 1.75
C MET A 141 -10.34 17.40 1.86
N GLY A 142 -10.35 18.46 1.02
CA GLY A 142 -11.43 19.44 1.00
C GLY A 142 -12.78 18.84 0.58
N THR A 143 -12.79 17.90 -0.37
CA THR A 143 -14.05 17.32 -0.87
C THR A 143 -14.59 16.23 0.02
N LEU A 144 -13.72 15.34 0.55
CA LEU A 144 -14.16 14.14 1.25
C LEU A 144 -14.30 14.32 2.76
N PHE A 145 -13.48 15.19 3.37
CA PHE A 145 -13.34 15.25 4.83
C PHE A 145 -13.64 16.61 5.45
N GLN A 146 -13.63 17.71 4.69
CA GLN A 146 -13.88 19.04 5.25
C GLN A 146 -15.38 19.26 5.54
N TYR A 147 -15.86 18.59 6.58
CA TYR A 147 -17.22 18.70 7.10
C TYR A 147 -17.20 18.77 8.65
N GLY A 148 -18.25 19.33 9.22
CA GLY A 148 -18.40 19.40 10.69
C GLY A 148 -17.30 20.21 11.34
N ALA A 149 -16.50 19.59 12.20
CA ALA A 149 -15.44 20.26 12.97
C ALA A 149 -14.11 20.46 12.21
N MET A 150 -13.94 19.85 11.01
CA MET A 150 -12.70 19.94 10.24
C MET A 150 -12.62 21.29 9.53
N THR A 151 -11.68 22.11 9.95
CA THR A 151 -11.43 23.44 9.36
C THR A 151 -10.65 23.34 8.04
N PRO A 152 -10.65 24.40 7.19
CA PRO A 152 -9.79 24.46 6.01
C PRO A 152 -8.29 24.25 6.32
N ALA A 153 -7.82 24.75 7.46
CA ALA A 153 -6.44 24.58 7.90
C ALA A 153 -6.14 23.11 8.25
N ASP A 154 -7.06 22.42 8.90
CA ASP A 154 -6.93 20.97 9.18
C ASP A 154 -6.88 20.16 7.89
N ALA A 155 -7.74 20.51 6.92
CA ALA A 155 -7.76 19.83 5.62
C ALA A 155 -6.43 20.03 4.84
N GLN A 156 -5.83 21.23 4.92
CA GLN A 156 -4.52 21.51 4.32
C GLN A 156 -3.41 20.74 5.04
N ALA A 157 -3.42 20.68 6.37
CA ALA A 157 -2.45 19.92 7.15
C ALA A 157 -2.55 18.40 6.85
N ALA A 158 -3.76 17.87 6.75
CA ALA A 158 -3.99 16.48 6.33
C ALA A 158 -3.56 16.21 4.88
N ALA A 159 -3.74 17.20 3.97
CA ALA A 159 -3.25 17.10 2.60
C ALA A 159 -1.72 17.05 2.54
N ALA A 160 -1.01 17.85 3.35
CA ALA A 160 0.44 17.79 3.45
C ALA A 160 0.94 16.43 3.97
N ALA A 161 0.24 15.85 4.97
CA ALA A 161 0.53 14.50 5.44
C ALA A 161 0.31 13.45 4.32
N LEU A 162 -0.80 13.54 3.57
CA LEU A 162 -1.06 12.66 2.43
C LEU A 162 0.04 12.75 1.38
N GLN A 163 0.46 13.98 1.01
CA GLN A 163 1.56 14.19 0.06
C GLN A 163 2.84 13.49 0.49
N ALA A 164 3.19 13.55 1.78
CA ALA A 164 4.35 12.84 2.32
C ALA A 164 4.18 11.31 2.26
N TYR A 165 3.00 10.80 2.58
CA TYR A 165 2.69 9.37 2.50
C TYR A 165 2.74 8.80 1.08
N THR A 166 2.47 9.61 0.03
CA THR A 166 2.47 9.11 -1.35
C THR A 166 3.81 8.53 -1.79
N LEU A 167 4.93 9.01 -1.26
CA LEU A 167 6.24 8.41 -1.47
C LEU A 167 6.31 6.98 -0.92
N GLY A 168 5.66 6.75 0.22
CA GLY A 168 5.58 5.44 0.86
C GLY A 168 4.76 4.43 0.07
N LEU A 169 3.80 4.88 -0.75
CA LEU A 169 2.93 4.00 -1.53
C LEU A 169 3.72 3.05 -2.45
N LEU A 170 4.80 3.54 -3.05
CA LEU A 170 5.72 2.73 -3.86
C LEU A 170 6.44 1.68 -3.00
N GLY A 171 6.91 2.07 -1.82
CA GLY A 171 7.56 1.17 -0.87
C GLY A 171 6.61 0.07 -0.37
N PHE A 172 5.43 0.45 0.10
CA PHE A 172 4.42 -0.51 0.58
C PHE A 172 3.99 -1.49 -0.50
N THR A 173 3.75 -1.01 -1.73
CA THR A 173 3.42 -1.88 -2.86
C THR A 173 4.60 -2.78 -3.22
N GLY A 174 5.83 -2.25 -3.23
CA GLY A 174 7.04 -3.03 -3.45
C GLY A 174 7.19 -4.16 -2.43
N VAL A 175 6.97 -3.90 -1.15
CA VAL A 175 6.98 -4.94 -0.10
C VAL A 175 5.91 -6.01 -0.37
N LYS A 176 4.68 -5.60 -0.75
CA LYS A 176 3.58 -6.54 -1.04
C LYS A 176 3.83 -7.44 -2.24
N VAL A 177 4.67 -7.02 -3.18
CA VAL A 177 5.07 -7.83 -4.34
C VAL A 177 6.30 -8.69 -4.04
N LEU A 178 7.28 -8.13 -3.33
CA LEU A 178 8.58 -8.80 -3.13
C LEU A 178 8.58 -9.79 -1.95
N ALA A 179 7.83 -9.51 -0.87
CA ALA A 179 7.79 -10.42 0.28
C ALA A 179 7.20 -11.80 -0.04
N PRO A 180 6.14 -11.95 -0.86
CA PRO A 180 5.65 -13.25 -1.31
C PRO A 180 6.70 -14.13 -1.99
N ALA A 181 7.70 -13.55 -2.65
CA ALA A 181 8.77 -14.31 -3.27
C ALA A 181 9.61 -15.09 -2.23
N PHE A 182 9.83 -14.51 -1.06
CA PHE A 182 10.49 -15.20 0.07
C PHE A 182 9.55 -16.23 0.72
N PHE A 183 8.27 -15.89 0.88
CA PHE A 183 7.30 -16.82 1.48
C PHE A 183 7.09 -18.07 0.60
N ALA A 184 7.08 -17.91 -0.72
CA ALA A 184 7.06 -19.02 -1.67
C ALA A 184 8.25 -19.97 -1.52
N GLN A 185 9.41 -19.45 -1.09
CA GLN A 185 10.63 -20.20 -0.78
C GLN A 185 10.70 -20.68 0.68
N GLN A 186 9.62 -20.52 1.46
CA GLN A 186 9.55 -20.79 2.90
C GLN A 186 10.55 -19.99 3.75
N ASP A 187 11.12 -18.92 3.22
CA ASP A 187 11.99 -17.98 3.93
C ASP A 187 11.16 -16.85 4.56
N THR A 188 10.63 -17.07 5.74
CA THR A 188 9.94 -16.03 6.52
C THR A 188 10.91 -15.14 7.29
N LYS A 189 12.15 -15.59 7.52
CA LYS A 189 13.14 -14.88 8.35
C LYS A 189 13.66 -13.62 7.67
N THR A 190 13.94 -13.68 6.38
CA THR A 190 14.49 -12.54 5.63
C THR A 190 13.52 -11.34 5.58
N PRO A 191 12.24 -11.49 5.21
CA PRO A 191 11.28 -10.37 5.25
C PRO A 191 11.09 -9.79 6.65
N VAL A 192 11.03 -10.63 7.69
CA VAL A 192 10.91 -10.18 9.09
C VAL A 192 12.13 -9.37 9.51
N ARG A 193 13.35 -9.84 9.20
CA ARG A 193 14.58 -9.09 9.48
C ARG A 193 14.58 -7.72 8.81
N PHE A 194 14.18 -7.63 7.54
CA PHE A 194 14.14 -6.35 6.84
C PHE A 194 13.01 -5.45 7.34
N ALA A 195 11.88 -6.01 7.75
CA ALA A 195 10.83 -5.26 8.44
C ALA A 195 11.34 -4.65 9.75
N THR A 196 12.08 -5.41 10.55
CA THR A 196 12.68 -4.90 11.81
C THR A 196 13.68 -3.76 11.53
N VAL A 197 14.51 -3.89 10.49
CA VAL A 197 15.43 -2.81 10.05
C VAL A 197 14.64 -1.57 9.63
N ALA A 198 13.56 -1.76 8.87
CA ALA A 198 12.70 -0.65 8.43
C ALA A 198 12.02 0.07 9.60
N VAL A 199 11.56 -0.66 10.62
CA VAL A 199 11.00 -0.07 11.84
C VAL A 199 12.08 0.73 12.59
N GLY A 200 13.28 0.20 12.75
CA GLY A 200 14.39 0.95 13.35
C GLY A 200 14.72 2.24 12.58
N ALA A 201 14.75 2.15 11.25
CA ALA A 201 14.95 3.31 10.38
C ALA A 201 13.79 4.32 10.50
N ASN A 202 12.54 3.85 10.57
CA ASN A 202 11.37 4.71 10.78
C ASN A 202 11.49 5.48 12.09
N ILE A 203 11.81 4.82 13.20
CA ILE A 203 11.99 5.48 14.50
C ILE A 203 13.09 6.54 14.43
N ALA A 204 14.25 6.22 13.83
CA ALA A 204 15.34 7.16 13.67
C ALA A 204 14.94 8.38 12.81
N LEU A 205 14.24 8.14 11.69
CA LEU A 205 13.74 9.19 10.81
C LEU A 205 12.65 10.03 11.48
N ASN A 206 11.77 9.42 12.27
CA ASN A 206 10.77 10.15 13.07
C ASN A 206 11.44 11.16 14.01
N LEU A 207 12.44 10.73 14.77
CA LEU A 207 13.18 11.60 15.67
C LEU A 207 13.93 12.72 14.95
N LEU A 208 14.44 12.48 13.76
CA LEU A 208 15.14 13.47 12.94
C LEU A 208 14.19 14.48 12.28
N LEU A 209 13.02 14.01 11.81
CA LEU A 209 12.11 14.79 10.97
C LEU A 209 10.99 15.46 11.77
N ILE A 210 10.70 15.01 12.99
CA ILE A 210 9.62 15.57 13.82
C ILE A 210 9.87 17.06 14.16
N GLY A 211 11.13 17.46 14.37
CA GLY A 211 11.48 18.86 14.66
C GLY A 211 11.20 19.80 13.48
N PRO A 212 11.80 19.57 12.29
CA PRO A 212 11.65 20.48 11.15
C PRO A 212 10.32 20.35 10.41
N LEU A 213 9.68 19.18 10.39
CA LEU A 213 8.50 18.89 9.54
C LEU A 213 7.25 18.50 10.33
N ALA A 214 7.33 18.44 11.65
CA ALA A 214 6.23 18.05 12.53
C ALA A 214 5.52 16.77 12.05
N HIS A 215 4.18 16.78 11.91
CA HIS A 215 3.39 15.63 11.48
C HIS A 215 3.71 15.14 10.04
N VAL A 216 4.12 16.06 9.15
CA VAL A 216 4.56 15.70 7.79
C VAL A 216 5.84 14.87 7.83
N GLY A 217 6.72 15.16 8.81
CA GLY A 217 7.96 14.39 9.04
C GLY A 217 7.68 12.94 9.41
N LEU A 218 6.67 12.68 10.24
CA LEU A 218 6.26 11.30 10.60
C LEU A 218 5.72 10.53 9.38
N ALA A 219 4.89 11.17 8.56
CA ALA A 219 4.38 10.57 7.32
C ALA A 219 5.53 10.26 6.34
N LEU A 220 6.48 11.19 6.20
CA LEU A 220 7.65 11.01 5.33
C LEU A 220 8.56 9.89 5.83
N ALA A 221 8.82 9.82 7.14
CA ALA A 221 9.62 8.76 7.76
C ALA A 221 9.04 7.37 7.49
N THR A 222 7.72 7.24 7.63
CA THR A 222 7.00 5.99 7.33
C THR A 222 7.13 5.61 5.87
N GLY A 223 7.01 6.57 4.95
CA GLY A 223 7.21 6.35 3.52
C GLY A 223 8.63 5.92 3.15
N LEU A 224 9.64 6.61 3.71
CA LEU A 224 11.05 6.29 3.47
C LEU A 224 11.45 4.93 4.05
N ALA A 225 10.92 4.56 5.21
CA ALA A 225 11.15 3.26 5.82
C ALA A 225 10.56 2.12 4.96
N ALA A 226 9.36 2.33 4.38
CA ALA A 226 8.76 1.37 3.45
C ALA A 226 9.59 1.22 2.16
N LEU A 227 10.11 2.31 1.60
CA LEU A 227 11.01 2.28 0.45
C LEU A 227 12.32 1.54 0.77
N LEU A 228 12.90 1.77 1.96
CA LEU A 228 14.08 1.05 2.43
C LEU A 228 13.80 -0.46 2.51
N GLN A 229 12.67 -0.86 3.10
CA GLN A 229 12.28 -2.26 3.21
C GLN A 229 12.13 -2.91 1.83
N ALA A 230 11.42 -2.26 0.90
CA ALA A 230 11.27 -2.75 -0.47
C ALA A 230 12.61 -2.87 -1.19
N GLY A 231 13.49 -1.87 -1.04
CA GLY A 231 14.84 -1.88 -1.60
C GLY A 231 15.71 -3.02 -1.05
N LEU A 232 15.64 -3.30 0.26
CA LEU A 232 16.35 -4.41 0.88
C LEU A 232 15.86 -5.77 0.37
N LEU A 233 14.53 -5.94 0.22
CA LEU A 233 13.93 -7.15 -0.35
C LEU A 233 14.37 -7.34 -1.81
N ALA A 234 14.26 -6.30 -2.64
CA ALA A 234 14.68 -6.34 -4.04
C ALA A 234 16.17 -6.70 -4.17
N ARG A 235 17.04 -6.04 -3.39
CA ARG A 235 18.48 -6.32 -3.38
C ARG A 235 18.79 -7.76 -2.98
N ALA A 236 18.06 -8.32 -2.03
CA ALA A 236 18.26 -9.69 -1.60
C ALA A 236 17.87 -10.70 -2.69
N LEU A 237 16.75 -10.50 -3.39
CA LEU A 237 16.34 -11.35 -4.52
C LEU A 237 17.33 -11.27 -5.68
N LEU A 238 17.81 -10.07 -6.02
CA LEU A 238 18.82 -9.87 -7.05
C LEU A 238 20.15 -10.59 -6.69
N ARG A 239 20.60 -10.48 -5.43
CA ARG A 239 21.85 -11.11 -4.98
C ARG A 239 21.78 -12.64 -4.93
N ARG A 240 20.59 -13.21 -4.67
CA ARG A 240 20.37 -14.66 -4.68
C ARG A 240 20.23 -15.22 -6.11
N GLY A 241 20.05 -14.36 -7.11
CA GLY A 241 19.73 -14.77 -8.47
C GLY A 241 18.30 -15.30 -8.61
N ASP A 242 17.44 -15.05 -7.62
CA ASP A 242 16.03 -15.44 -7.65
C ASP A 242 15.19 -14.49 -8.53
N TRP A 243 15.70 -13.29 -8.76
CA TRP A 243 15.12 -12.31 -9.66
C TRP A 243 16.17 -11.73 -10.59
N THR A 244 15.91 -11.88 -11.87
CA THR A 244 16.67 -11.25 -12.97
C THR A 244 15.71 -10.33 -13.71
N PRO A 245 15.84 -9.00 -13.60
CA PRO A 245 14.94 -8.06 -14.28
C PRO A 245 14.86 -8.36 -15.78
N ALA A 246 13.64 -8.53 -16.29
CA ALA A 246 13.43 -8.86 -17.69
C ALA A 246 13.90 -7.71 -18.60
N PRO A 247 14.37 -8.00 -19.81
CA PRO A 247 14.72 -6.97 -20.79
C PRO A 247 13.58 -5.98 -21.00
N GLY A 248 13.91 -4.70 -21.08
CA GLY A 248 12.92 -3.64 -21.28
C GLY A 248 12.26 -3.10 -20.01
N LEU A 249 12.60 -3.57 -18.81
CA LEU A 249 12.08 -2.99 -17.56
C LEU A 249 12.43 -1.49 -17.44
N ALA A 250 13.65 -1.10 -17.80
CA ALA A 250 14.06 0.31 -17.80
C ALA A 250 13.27 1.16 -18.81
N ARG A 251 13.01 0.64 -20.03
CA ARG A 251 12.19 1.30 -21.04
C ARG A 251 10.74 1.43 -20.56
N PHE A 252 10.20 0.39 -19.93
CA PHE A 252 8.88 0.44 -19.31
C PHE A 252 8.82 1.50 -18.21
N GLY A 253 9.81 1.52 -17.30
CA GLY A 253 9.90 2.52 -16.23
C GLY A 253 9.98 3.95 -16.76
N PHE A 254 10.73 4.18 -17.84
CA PHE A 254 10.81 5.49 -18.49
C PHE A 254 9.47 5.91 -19.13
N ALA A 255 8.80 5.00 -19.83
CA ALA A 255 7.48 5.27 -20.40
C ALA A 255 6.44 5.55 -19.32
N LEU A 256 6.48 4.79 -18.23
CA LEU A 256 5.64 4.99 -17.05
C LEU A 256 5.85 6.37 -16.43
N LEU A 257 7.11 6.79 -16.28
CA LEU A 257 7.47 8.11 -15.76
C LEU A 257 6.93 9.22 -16.66
N LEU A 258 7.14 9.13 -17.98
CA LEU A 258 6.63 10.13 -18.95
C LEU A 258 5.11 10.22 -18.93
N ALA A 259 4.41 9.09 -18.94
CA ALA A 259 2.95 9.05 -18.89
C ALA A 259 2.41 9.66 -17.58
N THR A 260 3.08 9.38 -16.45
CA THR A 260 2.71 9.93 -15.15
C THR A 260 3.00 11.43 -15.07
N LEU A 261 4.10 11.91 -15.64
CA LEU A 261 4.41 13.35 -15.71
C LEU A 261 3.39 14.09 -16.60
N ALA A 262 3.00 13.50 -17.73
CA ALA A 262 1.95 14.08 -18.58
C ALA A 262 0.61 14.18 -17.83
N MET A 263 0.24 13.14 -17.08
CA MET A 263 -0.93 13.16 -16.20
C MET A 263 -0.81 14.24 -15.12
N ALA A 264 0.31 14.31 -14.43
CA ALA A 264 0.54 15.30 -13.38
C ALA A 264 0.43 16.73 -13.90
N LEU A 265 1.02 17.01 -15.08
CA LEU A 265 0.93 18.30 -15.72
C LEU A 265 -0.52 18.65 -16.12
N ALA A 266 -1.23 17.70 -16.73
CA ALA A 266 -2.63 17.91 -17.09
C ALA A 266 -3.52 18.20 -15.87
N LEU A 267 -3.30 17.46 -14.78
CA LEU A 267 -4.00 17.71 -13.52
C LEU A 267 -3.65 19.07 -12.93
N ALA A 268 -2.37 19.44 -12.88
CA ALA A 268 -1.94 20.73 -12.36
C ALA A 268 -2.49 21.92 -13.13
N LEU A 269 -2.57 21.81 -14.46
CA LEU A 269 -3.12 22.85 -15.34
C LEU A 269 -4.66 22.95 -15.26
N ALA A 270 -5.34 21.84 -14.99
CA ALA A 270 -6.80 21.79 -14.86
C ALA A 270 -7.30 22.04 -13.44
N LEU A 271 -6.39 22.12 -12.45
CA LEU A 271 -6.74 22.27 -11.06
C LEU A 271 -7.35 23.66 -10.81
N PRO A 272 -8.59 23.77 -10.27
CA PRO A 272 -9.16 25.03 -9.81
C PRO A 272 -8.33 25.64 -8.66
N ASP A 273 -8.52 26.94 -8.45
CA ASP A 273 -7.88 27.66 -7.35
C ASP A 273 -8.12 26.98 -6.00
N ALA A 274 -7.11 27.05 -5.12
CA ALA A 274 -7.16 26.39 -3.82
C ALA A 274 -8.41 26.76 -3.00
N GLY A 275 -8.87 28.02 -3.08
CA GLY A 275 -10.08 28.51 -2.41
C GLY A 275 -11.35 27.74 -2.80
N PHE A 276 -11.46 27.33 -4.07
CA PHE A 276 -12.62 26.59 -4.57
C PHE A 276 -12.91 25.32 -3.73
N TRP A 277 -11.88 24.60 -3.36
CA TRP A 277 -12.01 23.31 -2.65
C TRP A 277 -12.53 23.45 -1.23
N PHE A 278 -12.47 24.66 -0.65
CA PHE A 278 -12.88 24.92 0.73
C PHE A 278 -14.16 25.77 0.84
N THR A 279 -14.57 26.44 -0.24
CA THR A 279 -15.71 27.37 -0.22
C THR A 279 -16.88 26.94 -1.10
N ALA A 280 -16.63 26.19 -2.17
CA ALA A 280 -17.67 25.75 -3.10
C ALA A 280 -18.62 24.72 -2.47
N PRO A 281 -19.89 24.64 -2.93
CA PRO A 281 -20.84 23.62 -2.46
C PRO A 281 -20.32 22.19 -2.70
N PRO A 282 -20.65 21.22 -1.83
CA PRO A 282 -20.11 19.84 -1.89
C PRO A 282 -20.31 19.15 -3.26
N LEU A 283 -21.45 19.36 -3.90
CA LEU A 283 -21.74 18.76 -5.20
C LEU A 283 -20.78 19.24 -6.29
N PHE A 284 -20.45 20.54 -6.30
CA PHE A 284 -19.53 21.11 -7.29
C PHE A 284 -18.10 20.62 -7.04
N ARG A 285 -17.66 20.55 -5.78
CA ARG A 285 -16.36 19.97 -5.40
C ARG A 285 -16.27 18.50 -5.84
N GLY A 286 -17.33 17.70 -5.58
CA GLY A 286 -17.39 16.31 -6.01
C GLY A 286 -17.35 16.13 -7.51
N ALA A 287 -18.10 16.94 -8.27
CA ALA A 287 -18.11 16.90 -9.74
C ALA A 287 -16.73 17.30 -10.32
N ALA A 288 -16.13 18.38 -9.81
CA ALA A 288 -14.80 18.83 -10.24
C ALA A 288 -13.73 17.76 -9.93
N LEU A 289 -13.74 17.16 -8.74
CA LEU A 289 -12.82 16.07 -8.38
C LEU A 289 -13.00 14.86 -9.30
N ALA A 290 -14.23 14.43 -9.55
CA ALA A 290 -14.51 13.32 -10.46
C ALA A 290 -14.03 13.63 -11.90
N GLY A 291 -14.21 14.86 -12.37
CA GLY A 291 -13.69 15.33 -13.65
C GLY A 291 -12.16 15.28 -13.72
N LEU A 292 -11.46 15.74 -12.68
CA LEU A 292 -10.00 15.66 -12.59
C LEU A 292 -9.49 14.21 -12.55
N VAL A 293 -10.13 13.35 -11.79
CA VAL A 293 -9.78 11.91 -11.76
C VAL A 293 -9.98 11.29 -13.15
N GLY A 294 -11.11 11.59 -13.81
CA GLY A 294 -11.36 11.14 -15.19
C GLY A 294 -10.33 11.66 -16.18
N LEU A 295 -9.98 12.95 -16.10
CA LEU A 295 -8.92 13.55 -16.93
C LEU A 295 -7.57 12.85 -16.71
N GLY A 296 -7.19 12.64 -15.45
CA GLY A 296 -5.94 11.95 -15.11
C GLY A 296 -5.87 10.55 -15.70
N LEU A 297 -6.95 9.77 -15.57
CA LEU A 297 -7.04 8.41 -16.14
C LEU A 297 -6.92 8.43 -17.67
N VAL A 298 -7.63 9.34 -18.35
CA VAL A 298 -7.60 9.44 -19.82
C VAL A 298 -6.22 9.87 -20.32
N VAL A 299 -5.61 10.89 -19.71
CA VAL A 299 -4.27 11.36 -20.11
C VAL A 299 -3.22 10.29 -19.86
N TYR A 300 -3.24 9.64 -18.70
CA TYR A 300 -2.31 8.56 -18.37
C TYR A 300 -2.43 7.37 -19.33
N ALA A 301 -3.65 6.86 -19.52
CA ALA A 301 -3.90 5.75 -20.45
C ALA A 301 -3.56 6.09 -21.89
N GLY A 302 -3.90 7.32 -22.33
CA GLY A 302 -3.55 7.85 -23.65
C GLY A 302 -2.04 7.93 -23.86
N ALA A 303 -1.31 8.52 -22.91
CA ALA A 303 0.16 8.61 -22.97
C ALA A 303 0.83 7.24 -23.00
N LEU A 304 0.38 6.28 -22.17
CA LEU A 304 0.88 4.92 -22.21
C LEU A 304 0.65 4.23 -23.56
N THR A 305 -0.54 4.41 -24.14
CA THR A 305 -0.84 3.83 -25.47
C THR A 305 0.05 4.38 -26.55
N LEU A 306 0.31 5.69 -26.55
CA LEU A 306 1.22 6.35 -27.48
C LEU A 306 2.67 5.88 -27.32
N LEU A 307 3.09 5.55 -26.10
CA LEU A 307 4.41 5.00 -25.80
C LEU A 307 4.54 3.47 -26.08
N GLY A 308 3.47 2.83 -26.61
CA GLY A 308 3.47 1.42 -26.97
C GLY A 308 3.02 0.46 -25.87
N TYR A 309 2.55 0.97 -24.72
CA TYR A 309 2.08 0.18 -23.57
C TYR A 309 0.54 0.19 -23.44
N GLY A 310 -0.16 0.09 -24.58
CA GLY A 310 -1.62 0.10 -24.64
C GLY A 310 -2.29 -1.23 -24.27
N PRO A 311 -3.63 -1.35 -24.47
CA PRO A 311 -4.41 -2.53 -24.09
C PRO A 311 -3.94 -3.84 -24.74
N ARG A 312 -3.35 -3.77 -25.94
CA ARG A 312 -2.78 -4.96 -26.62
C ARG A 312 -1.56 -5.49 -25.86
N TRP A 313 -0.65 -4.61 -25.45
CA TRP A 313 0.50 -4.98 -24.63
C TRP A 313 0.06 -5.57 -23.28
N LEU A 314 -0.96 -5.00 -22.62
CA LEU A 314 -1.48 -5.53 -21.37
C LEU A 314 -2.06 -6.93 -21.54
N ARG A 315 -2.79 -7.19 -22.62
CA ARG A 315 -3.30 -8.54 -22.93
C ARG A 315 -2.17 -9.55 -23.15
N THR A 316 -1.12 -9.18 -23.87
CA THR A 316 0.06 -10.06 -24.07
C THR A 316 0.80 -10.30 -22.76
N LEU A 317 0.89 -9.31 -21.89
CA LEU A 317 1.51 -9.42 -20.59
C LEU A 317 0.73 -10.37 -19.64
N LEU A 318 -0.60 -10.33 -19.69
CA LEU A 318 -1.47 -11.18 -18.84
C LEU A 318 -1.65 -12.59 -19.40
N ALA A 319 -1.34 -12.82 -20.67
CA ALA A 319 -1.41 -14.13 -21.32
C ALA A 319 -0.14 -14.99 -21.11
N GLN A 320 0.91 -14.39 -20.58
CA GLN A 320 2.18 -15.05 -20.18
C GLN A 320 2.11 -15.51 -18.72
#